data_2434ed7a83d3ac7795994d87cf39d84d
#
_entry.id   2434ed7a83d3ac7795994d87cf39d84d
#
_cell.length_a   1.000
_cell.length_b   1.000
_cell.length_c   1.000
_cell.angle_alpha   90.00
_cell.angle_beta   90.00
_cell.angle_gamma   90.00
#
_symmetry.space_group_name_H-M   'P 1'
#
loop_
_entity.id
_entity.type
_entity.pdbx_description
1 polymer ?
#
loop_
_entity_poly.entity_id
_entity_poly.type
_entity_poly.pdbx_seq_one_letter_code
_entity_poly.pdbx_strand_id
1 'polypeptide(L)'
;MKSRIALSVLFVLIAAATFAQSDAQKSSAAPAPSEAQKSFTTMKSLAGEWEGPVTVADAPEMSGAKMHLSLRVTSRGNALVHEFQEAGTPLDATKYDHPVTMLYVDGDQLTLIHYCDAGNRPRMTGKMSPDGKTVEFEFKDISGSPEYHMHHAVFTLIDANHHTEDWTFMMKDKPMHAHFDLQRKN
;
A
#
# COMPACT_ATOMS: atom_id res chain seq x y z
N MET A 1 -60.45 -61.41 -44.57
CA MET A 1 -59.05 -61.51 -44.12
C MET A 1 -58.78 -60.30 -43.28
N LYS A 2 -58.78 -60.44 -41.97
CA LYS A 2 -58.49 -59.31 -41.03
C LYS A 2 -57.26 -59.72 -40.21
N SER A 3 -56.13 -59.10 -40.51
CA SER A 3 -54.85 -59.26 -39.79
C SER A 3 -54.90 -58.45 -38.50
N ARG A 4 -54.69 -59.12 -37.36
CA ARG A 4 -54.57 -58.50 -36.04
C ARG A 4 -53.07 -58.37 -35.72
N ILE A 5 -52.60 -57.14 -35.66
CA ILE A 5 -51.24 -56.82 -35.20
C ILE A 5 -51.27 -56.72 -33.66
N ALA A 6 -50.59 -57.58 -32.99
CA ALA A 6 -50.41 -57.54 -31.53
C ALA A 6 -49.26 -56.54 -31.21
N LEU A 7 -49.58 -55.49 -30.46
CA LEU A 7 -48.63 -54.56 -29.97
C LEU A 7 -48.08 -54.98 -28.60
N SER A 8 -46.83 -55.45 -28.55
CA SER A 8 -46.15 -55.78 -27.30
C SER A 8 -45.55 -54.52 -26.70
N VAL A 9 -46.09 -54.12 -25.55
CA VAL A 9 -45.55 -52.99 -24.76
C VAL A 9 -44.45 -53.57 -23.88
N LEU A 10 -43.22 -53.13 -24.17
CA LEU A 10 -42.04 -53.45 -23.37
C LEU A 10 -41.89 -52.35 -22.27
N PHE A 11 -42.14 -52.73 -21.00
CA PHE A 11 -41.89 -51.88 -19.86
C PHE A 11 -40.37 -51.88 -19.54
N VAL A 12 -39.69 -50.76 -19.82
CA VAL A 12 -38.32 -50.52 -19.35
C VAL A 12 -38.39 -49.91 -17.96
N LEU A 13 -38.03 -50.69 -16.95
CA LEU A 13 -37.82 -50.19 -15.58
C LEU A 13 -36.48 -49.42 -15.54
N ILE A 14 -36.56 -48.08 -15.52
CA ILE A 14 -35.41 -47.23 -15.25
C ILE A 14 -35.24 -47.13 -13.74
N ALA A 15 -34.25 -47.83 -13.19
CA ALA A 15 -33.80 -47.64 -11.82
C ALA A 15 -33.04 -46.33 -11.70
N ALA A 16 -33.66 -45.29 -11.13
CA ALA A 16 -33.01 -44.06 -10.78
C ALA A 16 -32.07 -44.31 -9.57
N ALA A 17 -30.78 -44.46 -9.83
CA ALA A 17 -29.77 -44.41 -8.79
C ALA A 17 -29.60 -42.95 -8.36
N THR A 18 -30.17 -42.56 -7.24
CA THR A 18 -29.92 -41.29 -6.57
C THR A 18 -28.50 -41.32 -5.97
N PHE A 19 -27.53 -40.75 -6.68
CA PHE A 19 -26.24 -40.40 -6.08
C PHE A 19 -26.49 -39.24 -5.12
N ALA A 20 -26.54 -39.53 -3.84
CA ALA A 20 -26.42 -38.48 -2.81
C ALA A 20 -24.97 -37.98 -2.83
N GLN A 21 -24.73 -36.91 -3.58
CA GLN A 21 -23.51 -36.11 -3.43
C GLN A 21 -23.58 -35.39 -2.07
N SER A 22 -22.88 -35.94 -1.10
CA SER A 22 -22.59 -35.20 0.13
C SER A 22 -21.54 -34.15 -0.22
N ASP A 23 -21.97 -32.96 -0.67
CA ASP A 23 -21.14 -31.77 -0.71
C ASP A 23 -20.81 -31.37 0.72
N ALA A 24 -19.81 -32.01 1.31
CA ALA A 24 -19.09 -31.46 2.44
C ALA A 24 -18.32 -30.29 1.92
N GLN A 25 -19.00 -29.15 1.73
CA GLN A 25 -18.41 -27.85 1.44
C GLN A 25 -17.56 -27.50 2.65
N LYS A 26 -16.28 -27.87 2.61
CA LYS A 26 -15.27 -27.41 3.53
C LYS A 26 -15.20 -25.89 3.35
N SER A 27 -15.91 -25.15 4.21
CA SER A 27 -15.72 -23.72 4.37
C SER A 27 -14.26 -23.52 4.81
N SER A 28 -13.36 -23.33 3.86
CA SER A 28 -12.01 -22.90 4.16
C SER A 28 -12.13 -21.44 4.59
N ALA A 29 -12.10 -21.19 5.89
CA ALA A 29 -11.93 -19.84 6.40
C ALA A 29 -10.70 -19.23 5.70
N ALA A 30 -10.81 -17.99 5.21
CA ALA A 30 -9.67 -17.30 4.63
C ALA A 30 -8.53 -17.28 5.64
N PRO A 31 -7.28 -17.48 5.21
CA PRO A 31 -6.14 -17.44 6.13
C PRO A 31 -6.09 -16.10 6.85
N ALA A 32 -5.65 -16.12 8.11
CA ALA A 32 -5.49 -14.89 8.89
C ALA A 32 -4.51 -13.93 8.17
N PRO A 33 -4.75 -12.60 8.23
CA PRO A 33 -3.86 -11.62 7.62
C PRO A 33 -2.42 -11.75 8.16
N SER A 34 -1.44 -11.68 7.26
CA SER A 34 -0.01 -11.62 7.65
C SER A 34 0.30 -10.30 8.37
N GLU A 35 1.45 -10.22 9.03
CA GLU A 35 1.91 -8.98 9.69
C GLU A 35 2.07 -7.84 8.66
N ALA A 36 2.56 -8.14 7.45
CA ALA A 36 2.62 -7.16 6.37
C ALA A 36 1.23 -6.64 5.96
N GLN A 37 0.23 -7.52 5.90
CA GLN A 37 -1.15 -7.13 5.58
C GLN A 37 -1.77 -6.27 6.69
N LYS A 38 -1.49 -6.58 7.96
CA LYS A 38 -1.92 -5.76 9.09
C LYS A 38 -1.27 -4.39 9.05
N SER A 39 0.05 -4.33 8.87
CA SER A 39 0.81 -3.09 8.73
C SER A 39 0.31 -2.25 7.57
N PHE A 40 0.06 -2.86 6.41
CA PHE A 40 -0.51 -2.16 5.27
C PHE A 40 -1.93 -1.65 5.53
N THR A 41 -2.74 -2.38 6.30
CA THR A 41 -4.07 -1.90 6.71
C THR A 41 -3.97 -0.67 7.59
N THR A 42 -2.98 -0.62 8.50
CA THR A 42 -2.68 0.57 9.29
C THR A 42 -2.24 1.73 8.41
N MET A 43 -1.33 1.53 7.46
CA MET A 43 -0.94 2.58 6.51
C MET A 43 -2.13 3.12 5.71
N LYS A 44 -3.04 2.25 5.29
CA LYS A 44 -4.28 2.67 4.58
C LYS A 44 -5.22 3.53 5.43
N SER A 45 -5.15 3.47 6.76
CA SER A 45 -5.95 4.34 7.63
C SER A 45 -5.53 5.81 7.55
N LEU A 46 -4.32 6.08 7.07
CA LEU A 46 -3.84 7.43 6.79
C LEU A 46 -4.43 8.02 5.49
N ALA A 47 -5.19 7.27 4.69
CA ALA A 47 -5.78 7.81 3.46
C ALA A 47 -6.56 9.11 3.73
N GLY A 48 -6.29 10.15 2.94
CA GLY A 48 -6.83 11.49 3.09
C GLY A 48 -5.81 12.57 2.72
N GLU A 49 -6.19 13.80 3.00
CA GLU A 49 -5.36 14.98 2.76
C GLU A 49 -4.78 15.50 4.08
N TRP A 50 -3.51 15.90 4.05
CA TRP A 50 -2.75 16.31 5.22
C TRP A 50 -1.95 17.56 4.91
N GLU A 51 -1.74 18.40 5.91
CA GLU A 51 -0.87 19.57 5.80
C GLU A 51 -0.07 19.76 7.08
N GLY A 52 1.15 20.23 6.94
CA GLY A 52 1.98 20.57 8.08
C GLY A 52 3.36 21.11 7.70
N PRO A 53 4.13 21.60 8.67
CA PRO A 53 5.47 22.08 8.43
C PRO A 53 6.45 20.94 8.21
N VAL A 54 7.52 21.23 7.44
CA VAL A 54 8.72 20.40 7.39
C VAL A 54 9.83 21.05 8.21
N THR A 55 10.58 20.22 8.95
CA THR A 55 11.83 20.59 9.62
C THR A 55 12.96 19.76 9.04
N VAL A 56 14.03 20.40 8.56
CA VAL A 56 15.23 19.76 8.04
C VAL A 56 16.38 20.08 8.97
N ALA A 57 16.76 19.13 9.82
CA ALA A 57 17.75 19.36 10.87
C ALA A 57 19.13 19.71 10.31
N ASP A 58 19.50 19.09 9.20
CA ASP A 58 20.83 19.24 8.57
C ASP A 58 20.90 20.44 7.61
N ALA A 59 19.76 21.07 7.30
CA ALA A 59 19.63 22.24 6.42
C ALA A 59 18.49 23.15 6.91
N PRO A 60 18.68 23.91 8.01
CA PRO A 60 17.61 24.73 8.61
C PRO A 60 16.96 25.73 7.66
N GLU A 61 17.66 26.19 6.63
CA GLU A 61 17.14 27.07 5.58
C GLU A 61 16.06 26.42 4.71
N MET A 62 15.97 25.08 4.70
CA MET A 62 14.93 24.31 4.02
C MET A 62 13.72 24.04 4.94
N SER A 63 13.80 24.46 6.20
CA SER A 63 12.74 24.24 7.18
C SER A 63 11.64 25.30 7.08
N GLY A 64 10.44 24.97 7.60
CA GLY A 64 9.32 25.89 7.75
C GLY A 64 8.39 25.97 6.54
N ALA A 65 8.74 25.36 5.41
CA ALA A 65 7.79 25.22 4.32
C ALA A 65 6.56 24.41 4.80
N LYS A 66 5.37 24.84 4.41
CA LYS A 66 4.15 24.09 4.65
C LYS A 66 4.00 23.06 3.54
N MET A 67 3.96 21.80 3.93
CA MET A 67 3.79 20.69 3.00
C MET A 67 2.34 20.26 2.93
N HIS A 68 1.93 19.82 1.75
CA HIS A 68 0.68 19.12 1.49
C HIS A 68 0.98 17.69 1.11
N LEU A 69 0.31 16.75 1.77
CA LEU A 69 0.42 15.32 1.51
C LEU A 69 -0.95 14.76 1.14
N SER A 70 -1.02 14.04 0.05
CA SER A 70 -2.17 13.21 -0.34
C SER A 70 -1.85 11.73 -0.18
N LEU A 71 -2.68 11.02 0.58
CA LEU A 71 -2.62 9.57 0.72
C LEU A 71 -3.89 8.95 0.14
N ARG A 72 -3.74 8.13 -0.91
CA ARG A 72 -4.90 7.60 -1.66
C ARG A 72 -4.80 6.10 -1.89
N VAL A 73 -5.77 5.35 -1.36
CA VAL A 73 -5.90 3.92 -1.66
C VAL A 73 -6.30 3.73 -3.13
N THR A 74 -5.61 2.84 -3.83
CA THR A 74 -5.84 2.51 -5.24
C THR A 74 -5.77 1.00 -5.50
N SER A 75 -5.90 0.58 -6.76
CA SER A 75 -5.77 -0.83 -7.19
C SER A 75 -6.67 -1.77 -6.37
N ARG A 76 -7.92 -1.37 -6.12
CA ARG A 76 -8.91 -2.11 -5.30
C ARG A 76 -8.39 -2.46 -3.90
N GLY A 77 -7.61 -1.55 -3.29
CA GLY A 77 -7.06 -1.72 -1.95
C GLY A 77 -5.68 -2.39 -1.89
N ASN A 78 -5.07 -2.70 -3.03
CA ASN A 78 -3.77 -3.36 -3.10
C ASN A 78 -2.57 -2.40 -3.08
N ALA A 79 -2.80 -1.09 -3.25
CA ALA A 79 -1.75 -0.09 -3.18
C ALA A 79 -2.25 1.20 -2.50
N LEU A 80 -1.33 1.91 -1.87
CA LEU A 80 -1.51 3.25 -1.32
C LEU A 80 -0.53 4.18 -2.03
N VAL A 81 -1.05 5.22 -2.65
CA VAL A 81 -0.26 6.31 -3.23
C VAL A 81 -0.05 7.34 -2.13
N HIS A 82 1.17 7.77 -1.96
CA HIS A 82 1.59 8.83 -1.07
C HIS A 82 2.29 9.88 -1.94
N GLU A 83 1.82 11.11 -1.95
CA GLU A 83 2.27 12.17 -2.85
C GLU A 83 2.44 13.46 -2.08
N PHE A 84 3.67 13.97 -2.07
CA PHE A 84 4.02 15.23 -1.43
C PHE A 84 4.11 16.39 -2.41
N GLN A 85 3.79 17.59 -1.92
CA GLN A 85 4.12 18.85 -2.58
C GLN A 85 4.19 19.97 -1.54
N GLU A 86 4.86 21.07 -1.86
CA GLU A 86 4.73 22.28 -1.09
C GLU A 86 3.31 22.85 -1.24
N ALA A 87 2.68 23.21 -0.12
CA ALA A 87 1.30 23.66 -0.10
C ALA A 87 1.11 24.93 -0.94
N GLY A 88 0.12 24.88 -1.83
CA GLY A 88 -0.19 26.00 -2.73
C GLY A 88 0.58 26.01 -4.05
N THR A 89 1.51 25.08 -4.27
CA THR A 89 2.18 24.93 -5.57
C THR A 89 1.27 24.18 -6.56
N PRO A 90 1.28 24.56 -7.86
CA PRO A 90 0.55 23.82 -8.88
C PRO A 90 1.26 22.51 -9.22
N LEU A 91 0.52 21.53 -9.76
CA LEU A 91 1.07 20.31 -10.34
C LEU A 91 1.76 20.62 -11.68
N ASP A 92 2.96 21.16 -11.61
CA ASP A 92 3.80 21.50 -12.76
C ASP A 92 5.15 20.80 -12.63
N ALA A 93 5.24 19.60 -13.17
CA ALA A 93 6.44 18.75 -13.13
C ALA A 93 7.67 19.37 -13.82
N THR A 94 7.52 20.49 -14.53
CA THR A 94 8.66 21.22 -15.11
C THR A 94 9.32 22.19 -14.14
N LYS A 95 8.68 22.45 -13.01
CA LYS A 95 9.12 23.45 -12.01
C LYS A 95 9.26 22.90 -10.60
N TYR A 96 8.45 21.91 -10.24
CA TYR A 96 8.36 21.43 -8.88
C TYR A 96 8.58 19.94 -8.84
N ASP A 97 9.33 19.46 -7.86
CA ASP A 97 9.35 18.05 -7.50
C ASP A 97 8.05 17.69 -6.79
N HIS A 98 7.37 16.65 -7.27
CA HIS A 98 6.20 16.06 -6.63
C HIS A 98 6.52 14.59 -6.36
N PRO A 99 7.26 14.30 -5.30
CA PRO A 99 7.65 12.92 -5.03
C PRO A 99 6.43 12.05 -4.77
N VAL A 100 6.43 10.88 -5.41
CA VAL A 100 5.39 9.86 -5.27
C VAL A 100 6.00 8.62 -4.68
N THR A 101 5.36 8.11 -3.62
CA THR A 101 5.71 6.83 -3.02
C THR A 101 4.55 5.86 -3.18
N MET A 102 4.84 4.66 -3.67
CA MET A 102 3.86 3.57 -3.75
C MET A 102 4.11 2.58 -2.63
N LEU A 103 3.12 2.38 -1.76
CA LEU A 103 3.15 1.38 -0.70
C LEU A 103 2.25 0.20 -1.07
N TYR A 104 2.72 -1.02 -0.83
CA TYR A 104 2.01 -2.26 -1.15
C TYR A 104 2.57 -3.44 -0.34
N VAL A 105 1.92 -4.60 -0.42
CA VAL A 105 2.43 -5.85 0.16
C VAL A 105 3.03 -6.69 -0.97
N ASP A 106 4.30 -7.07 -0.82
CA ASP A 106 5.04 -7.96 -1.71
C ASP A 106 5.34 -9.27 -0.99
N GLY A 107 4.59 -10.32 -1.30
CA GLY A 107 4.61 -11.56 -0.53
C GLY A 107 4.23 -11.30 0.94
N ASP A 108 5.18 -11.54 1.84
CA ASP A 108 5.01 -11.33 3.28
C ASP A 108 5.69 -10.04 3.79
N GLN A 109 6.03 -9.11 2.89
CA GLN A 109 6.70 -7.86 3.23
C GLN A 109 5.85 -6.64 2.88
N LEU A 110 5.71 -5.71 3.82
CA LEU A 110 5.29 -4.35 3.52
C LEU A 110 6.43 -3.69 2.76
N THR A 111 6.13 -3.09 1.62
CA THR A 111 7.14 -2.55 0.71
C THR A 111 6.71 -1.17 0.24
N LEU A 112 7.68 -0.28 0.05
CA LEU A 112 7.50 0.96 -0.68
C LEU A 112 8.51 1.11 -1.81
N ILE A 113 8.14 1.87 -2.84
CA ILE A 113 9.03 2.39 -3.88
C ILE A 113 8.81 3.89 -3.97
N HIS A 114 9.89 4.65 -3.89
CA HIS A 114 9.88 6.11 -3.95
C HIS A 114 10.32 6.62 -5.31
N TYR A 115 9.67 7.67 -5.81
CA TYR A 115 9.95 8.37 -7.06
C TYR A 115 10.06 9.85 -6.77
N CYS A 116 11.16 10.47 -7.16
CA CYS A 116 11.41 11.91 -7.06
C CYS A 116 12.31 12.38 -8.22
N ASP A 117 12.69 13.66 -8.20
CA ASP A 117 13.55 14.28 -9.21
C ASP A 117 14.97 13.70 -9.28
N ALA A 118 15.42 12.94 -8.26
CA ALA A 118 16.67 12.18 -8.32
C ALA A 118 16.69 11.12 -9.45
N GLY A 119 15.53 10.81 -10.04
CA GLY A 119 15.40 9.95 -11.23
C GLY A 119 15.68 8.48 -10.98
N ASN A 120 15.86 8.07 -9.74
CA ASN A 120 16.02 6.68 -9.32
C ASN A 120 14.77 6.15 -8.60
N ARG A 121 14.80 4.89 -8.20
CA ARG A 121 13.68 4.23 -7.55
C ARG A 121 14.18 3.36 -6.40
N PRO A 122 14.46 3.96 -5.23
CA PRO A 122 14.76 3.20 -4.03
C PRO A 122 13.55 2.39 -3.58
N ARG A 123 13.79 1.15 -3.18
CA ARG A 123 12.82 0.26 -2.58
C ARG A 123 13.20 0.01 -1.13
N MET A 124 12.21 0.08 -0.24
CA MET A 124 12.38 -0.13 1.19
C MET A 124 11.38 -1.18 1.68
N THR A 125 11.72 -1.86 2.76
CA THR A 125 10.83 -2.83 3.43
C THR A 125 10.44 -2.34 4.80
N GLY A 126 9.14 -2.44 5.10
CA GLY A 126 8.55 -1.88 6.32
C GLY A 126 8.26 -2.91 7.38
N LYS A 127 8.41 -2.48 8.63
CA LYS A 127 7.99 -3.20 9.84
C LYS A 127 7.17 -2.28 10.72
N MET A 128 6.10 -2.84 11.30
CA MET A 128 5.33 -2.16 12.34
C MET A 128 5.92 -2.44 13.71
N SER A 129 5.94 -1.41 14.56
CA SER A 129 6.26 -1.54 15.99
C SER A 129 5.24 -2.42 16.72
N PRO A 130 5.62 -3.05 17.85
CA PRO A 130 4.71 -3.92 18.60
C PRO A 130 3.45 -3.23 19.12
N ASP A 131 3.51 -1.92 19.36
CA ASP A 131 2.36 -1.12 19.82
C ASP A 131 1.44 -0.68 18.67
N GLY A 132 1.81 -0.99 17.41
CA GLY A 132 1.02 -0.67 16.22
C GLY A 132 1.01 0.81 15.83
N LYS A 133 1.86 1.64 16.42
CA LYS A 133 1.87 3.09 16.21
C LYS A 133 2.89 3.58 15.22
N THR A 134 3.94 2.82 14.99
CA THR A 134 5.05 3.22 14.12
C THR A 134 5.27 2.18 13.03
N VAL A 135 5.45 2.65 11.81
CA VAL A 135 5.91 1.82 10.68
C VAL A 135 7.23 2.39 10.20
N GLU A 136 8.29 1.59 10.30
CA GLU A 136 9.65 1.94 9.89
C GLU A 136 10.01 1.21 8.60
N PHE A 137 10.55 1.93 7.64
CA PHE A 137 10.99 1.42 6.34
C PHE A 137 12.49 1.54 6.19
N GLU A 138 13.14 0.40 5.99
CA GLU A 138 14.57 0.27 5.79
C GLU A 138 14.91 0.07 4.31
N PHE A 139 16.00 0.68 3.86
CA PHE A 139 16.50 0.53 2.49
C PHE A 139 16.76 -0.94 2.16
N LYS A 140 16.30 -1.36 0.99
CA LYS A 140 16.52 -2.71 0.47
C LYS A 140 17.42 -2.71 -0.75
N ASP A 141 17.03 -1.98 -1.77
CA ASP A 141 17.74 -1.86 -3.04
C ASP A 141 17.27 -0.63 -3.83
N ILE A 142 17.91 -0.37 -4.97
CA ILE A 142 17.61 0.78 -5.81
C ILE A 142 17.76 0.44 -7.29
N SER A 143 16.85 0.96 -8.10
CA SER A 143 17.00 1.01 -9.55
C SER A 143 17.43 2.42 -9.96
N GLY A 144 18.54 2.56 -10.66
CA GLY A 144 19.17 3.83 -11.03
C GLY A 144 20.38 4.16 -10.18
N SER A 145 20.82 5.42 -10.19
CA SER A 145 22.01 5.86 -9.45
C SER A 145 21.79 5.85 -7.94
N PRO A 146 22.69 5.31 -7.13
CA PRO A 146 22.61 5.34 -5.68
C PRO A 146 23.19 6.61 -5.04
N GLU A 147 23.74 7.55 -5.80
CA GLU A 147 24.44 8.72 -5.23
C GLU A 147 23.52 9.62 -4.41
N TYR A 148 22.27 9.77 -4.84
CA TYR A 148 21.26 10.62 -4.20
C TYR A 148 19.96 9.83 -4.15
N HIS A 149 19.51 9.44 -2.97
CA HIS A 149 18.30 8.62 -2.87
C HIS A 149 17.63 8.70 -1.50
N MET A 150 16.33 8.47 -1.48
CA MET A 150 15.59 8.23 -0.25
C MET A 150 16.03 6.88 0.34
N HIS A 151 16.40 6.86 1.63
CA HIS A 151 17.08 5.73 2.26
C HIS A 151 16.30 5.12 3.43
N HIS A 152 15.53 5.93 4.16
CA HIS A 152 14.82 5.48 5.35
C HIS A 152 13.55 6.32 5.52
N ALA A 153 12.51 5.73 6.08
CA ALA A 153 11.29 6.44 6.42
C ALA A 153 10.62 5.86 7.66
N VAL A 154 10.11 6.73 8.53
CA VAL A 154 9.34 6.36 9.72
C VAL A 154 8.01 7.10 9.71
N PHE A 155 6.92 6.36 9.80
CA PHE A 155 5.57 6.90 9.96
C PHE A 155 5.11 6.66 11.38
N THR A 156 4.80 7.71 12.14
CA THR A 156 4.30 7.59 13.50
C THR A 156 2.87 8.09 13.61
N LEU A 157 1.94 7.18 13.91
CA LEU A 157 0.52 7.47 14.08
C LEU A 157 0.28 7.98 15.50
N ILE A 158 -0.09 9.24 15.64
CA ILE A 158 -0.38 9.87 16.93
C ILE A 158 -1.85 9.68 17.26
N ASP A 159 -2.74 10.08 16.34
CA ASP A 159 -4.17 9.85 16.41
C ASP A 159 -4.82 9.83 15.01
N ALA A 160 -6.14 9.84 14.91
CA ALA A 160 -6.85 9.79 13.62
C ALA A 160 -6.62 11.01 12.72
N ASN A 161 -6.17 12.13 13.31
CA ASN A 161 -6.01 13.42 12.63
C ASN A 161 -4.57 13.96 12.71
N HIS A 162 -3.65 13.19 13.27
CA HIS A 162 -2.27 13.61 13.46
C HIS A 162 -1.32 12.43 13.28
N HIS A 163 -0.35 12.57 12.38
CA HIS A 163 0.79 11.67 12.26
C HIS A 163 2.06 12.46 11.90
N THR A 164 3.20 11.85 12.14
CA THR A 164 4.49 12.40 11.70
C THR A 164 5.17 11.46 10.73
N GLU A 165 6.00 12.04 9.89
CA GLU A 165 6.87 11.29 8.98
C GLU A 165 8.30 11.79 9.10
N ASP A 166 9.23 10.87 9.33
CA ASP A 166 10.66 11.15 9.32
C ASP A 166 11.28 10.47 8.10
N TRP A 167 11.91 11.25 7.24
CA TRP A 167 12.54 10.77 6.03
C TRP A 167 14.03 11.06 6.03
N THR A 168 14.84 10.07 5.63
CA THR A 168 16.28 10.22 5.45
C THR A 168 16.62 10.11 3.99
N PHE A 169 17.16 11.19 3.45
CA PHE A 169 17.71 11.27 2.10
C PHE A 169 19.23 11.18 2.13
N MET A 170 19.81 10.31 1.33
CA MET A 170 21.27 10.20 1.21
C MET A 170 21.78 11.12 0.11
N MET A 171 22.67 12.04 0.48
CA MET A 171 23.43 12.88 -0.43
C MET A 171 24.85 12.34 -0.53
N LYS A 172 25.08 11.39 -1.42
CA LYS A 172 26.26 10.53 -1.42
C LYS A 172 26.36 9.78 -0.09
N ASP A 173 27.39 10.08 0.71
CA ASP A 173 27.63 9.45 2.02
C ASP A 173 27.08 10.24 3.20
N LYS A 174 26.33 11.33 2.95
CA LYS A 174 25.79 12.21 4.00
C LYS A 174 24.28 12.06 4.08
N PRO A 175 23.73 11.66 5.23
CA PRO A 175 22.29 11.68 5.45
C PRO A 175 21.80 13.12 5.63
N MET A 176 20.60 13.38 5.15
CA MET A 176 19.81 14.57 5.42
C MET A 176 18.45 14.12 5.96
N HIS A 177 18.03 14.69 7.09
CA HIS A 177 16.84 14.27 7.81
C HIS A 177 15.75 15.35 7.71
N ALA A 178 14.58 14.93 7.23
CA ALA A 178 13.40 15.78 7.17
C ALA A 178 12.30 15.19 8.05
N HIS A 179 11.74 16.02 8.93
CA HIS A 179 10.63 15.70 9.80
C HIS A 179 9.38 16.48 9.36
N PHE A 180 8.28 15.79 9.16
CA PHE A 180 6.98 16.35 8.80
C PHE A 180 5.99 16.12 9.94
N ASP A 181 5.38 17.20 10.45
CA ASP A 181 4.32 17.16 11.46
C ASP A 181 2.97 17.46 10.78
N LEU A 182 2.18 16.43 10.55
CA LEU A 182 1.07 16.45 9.61
C LEU A 182 -0.29 16.34 10.31
N GLN A 183 -1.14 17.34 10.07
CA GLN A 183 -2.51 17.38 10.52
C GLN A 183 -3.46 17.08 9.37
N ARG A 184 -4.50 16.27 9.63
CA ARG A 184 -5.52 15.95 8.63
C ARG A 184 -6.28 17.20 8.21
N LYS A 185 -6.41 17.38 6.92
CA LYS A 185 -7.18 18.46 6.33
C LYS A 185 -8.66 18.05 6.24
N ASN A 186 -9.56 18.88 6.78
CA ASN A 186 -11.01 18.70 6.74
C ASN A 186 -11.61 19.18 5.42
#